data_b358b7b673cc20fca798d08be6ce2905
#
_entry.id   b358b7b673cc20fca798d08be6ce2905
#
_cell.length_a   1.000
_cell.length_b   1.000
_cell.length_c   1.000
_cell.angle_alpha   90.00
_cell.angle_beta   90.00
_cell.angle_gamma   90.00
#
_symmetry.space_group_name_H-M   'P 1'
#
loop_
_entity.id
_entity.type
_entity.pdbx_description
1 polymer ?
#
loop_
_entity_poly.entity_id
_entity_poly.type
_entity_poly.pdbx_seq_one_letter_code
_entity_poly.pdbx_strand_id
1 'polypeptide(L)'
;IHVFANCSEAIEATGAKASVVFVPPRFAKDAVVEAIEAGIELIVVITEGIPVADSAYFVELALRKGVRIVGPNCPGLLTLPSSKDAKGCNLGIIPDGIVSRGPLGLVSKSGTLTYQLMGELSDIGGSVLFGAAKWASEHMTKPVVAYIAGFTAPEGKQMGHAGAIVSGGKGTAQDKKEALEAVGIRVGRTPGQTAEIMREVLASQSL
;
A
#
# COMPACT_ATOMS: atom_id res chain seq x y z
N ILE A 1 2.88 -13.91 -24.37
CA ILE A 1 3.71 -13.73 -23.17
C ILE A 1 4.97 -14.53 -23.38
N HIS A 2 6.12 -13.89 -23.25
CA HIS A 2 7.42 -14.55 -23.31
C HIS A 2 7.75 -15.12 -21.92
N VAL A 3 8.38 -16.30 -21.89
CA VAL A 3 8.85 -16.97 -20.69
C VAL A 3 10.36 -17.13 -20.80
N PHE A 4 11.08 -16.80 -19.76
CA PHE A 4 12.54 -16.85 -19.67
C PHE A 4 12.97 -17.71 -18.48
N ALA A 5 14.15 -18.26 -18.54
CA ALA A 5 14.67 -19.10 -17.46
C ALA A 5 15.11 -18.28 -16.22
N ASN A 6 15.50 -17.01 -16.45
CA ASN A 6 16.00 -16.10 -15.40
C ASN A 6 15.78 -14.64 -15.76
N CYS A 7 16.00 -13.74 -14.78
CA CYS A 7 15.83 -12.30 -14.95
C CYS A 7 16.79 -11.71 -15.97
N SER A 8 18.02 -12.20 -16.07
CA SER A 8 19.03 -11.66 -17.01
C SER A 8 18.60 -11.86 -18.46
N GLU A 9 18.13 -13.05 -18.81
CA GLU A 9 17.58 -13.34 -20.14
C GLU A 9 16.35 -12.48 -20.46
N ALA A 10 15.46 -12.30 -19.48
CA ALA A 10 14.28 -11.46 -19.63
C ALA A 10 14.66 -9.99 -19.92
N ILE A 11 15.63 -9.45 -19.19
CA ILE A 11 16.12 -8.07 -19.37
C ILE A 11 16.79 -7.92 -20.74
N GLU A 12 17.66 -8.84 -21.11
CA GLU A 12 18.35 -8.80 -22.41
C GLU A 12 17.35 -8.80 -23.58
N ALA A 13 16.30 -9.63 -23.49
CA ALA A 13 15.31 -9.75 -24.54
C ALA A 13 14.29 -8.60 -24.59
N THR A 14 13.98 -7.95 -23.45
CA THR A 14 12.85 -7.02 -23.35
C THR A 14 13.22 -5.60 -22.89
N GLY A 15 14.39 -5.40 -22.32
CA GLY A 15 14.78 -4.15 -21.68
C GLY A 15 13.99 -3.86 -20.40
N ALA A 16 13.43 -4.87 -19.73
CA ALA A 16 12.61 -4.71 -18.53
C ALA A 16 13.40 -4.04 -17.41
N LYS A 17 12.79 -3.05 -16.75
CA LYS A 17 13.37 -2.30 -15.62
C LYS A 17 12.64 -2.53 -14.31
N ALA A 18 11.50 -3.19 -14.33
CA ALA A 18 10.71 -3.51 -13.16
C ALA A 18 10.35 -5.00 -13.10
N SER A 19 10.31 -5.54 -11.90
CA SER A 19 9.91 -6.92 -11.61
C SER A 19 8.84 -6.97 -10.53
N VAL A 20 7.93 -7.94 -10.64
CA VAL A 20 6.93 -8.24 -9.60
C VAL A 20 7.14 -9.66 -9.11
N VAL A 21 7.34 -9.82 -7.80
CA VAL A 21 7.68 -11.10 -7.17
C VAL A 21 6.44 -11.71 -6.53
N PHE A 22 6.00 -12.86 -7.07
CA PHE A 22 4.84 -13.62 -6.61
C PHE A 22 5.19 -15.00 -6.03
N VAL A 23 6.45 -15.33 -5.92
CA VAL A 23 6.90 -16.65 -5.45
C VAL A 23 6.53 -16.88 -3.98
N PRO A 24 6.38 -18.15 -3.54
CA PRO A 24 6.16 -18.47 -2.13
C PRO A 24 7.25 -17.91 -1.20
N PRO A 25 6.93 -17.63 0.09
CA PRO A 25 7.84 -16.96 1.02
C PRO A 25 9.27 -17.52 1.09
N ARG A 26 9.39 -18.85 1.06
CA ARG A 26 10.68 -19.54 1.13
C ARG A 26 11.61 -19.29 -0.09
N PHE A 27 11.06 -18.82 -1.19
CA PHE A 27 11.82 -18.53 -2.42
C PHE A 27 11.93 -17.03 -2.72
N ALA A 28 11.28 -16.21 -1.92
CA ALA A 28 11.17 -14.78 -2.19
C ALA A 28 12.53 -14.08 -2.13
N LYS A 29 13.38 -14.44 -1.16
CA LYS A 29 14.74 -13.89 -1.07
C LYS A 29 15.54 -14.13 -2.34
N ASP A 30 15.59 -15.37 -2.80
CA ASP A 30 16.40 -15.75 -3.95
C ASP A 30 15.91 -15.07 -5.22
N ALA A 31 14.57 -14.98 -5.41
CA ALA A 31 13.98 -14.27 -6.55
C ALA A 31 14.26 -12.75 -6.53
N VAL A 32 14.21 -12.12 -5.35
CA VAL A 32 14.53 -10.70 -5.21
C VAL A 32 16.01 -10.44 -5.46
N VAL A 33 16.89 -11.28 -4.90
CA VAL A 33 18.35 -11.19 -5.11
C VAL A 33 18.68 -11.37 -6.59
N GLU A 34 18.10 -12.35 -7.26
CA GLU A 34 18.27 -12.58 -8.69
C GLU A 34 17.90 -11.32 -9.50
N ALA A 35 16.74 -10.72 -9.21
CA ALA A 35 16.30 -9.50 -9.89
C ALA A 35 17.25 -8.31 -9.64
N ILE A 36 17.75 -8.15 -8.40
CA ILE A 36 18.73 -7.10 -8.05
C ILE A 36 20.03 -7.30 -8.84
N GLU A 37 20.58 -8.53 -8.83
CA GLU A 37 21.84 -8.82 -9.50
C GLU A 37 21.73 -8.75 -11.03
N ALA A 38 20.56 -9.02 -11.57
CA ALA A 38 20.27 -8.87 -13.00
C ALA A 38 20.11 -7.40 -13.44
N GLY A 39 20.03 -6.44 -12.50
CA GLY A 39 19.98 -5.00 -12.82
C GLY A 39 18.56 -4.43 -12.93
N ILE A 40 17.57 -5.06 -12.34
CA ILE A 40 16.22 -4.48 -12.20
C ILE A 40 16.30 -3.23 -11.30
N GLU A 41 15.69 -2.13 -11.72
CA GLU A 41 15.70 -0.86 -11.00
C GLU A 41 14.59 -0.73 -9.94
N LEU A 42 13.47 -1.44 -10.16
CA LEU A 42 12.29 -1.44 -9.28
C LEU A 42 11.76 -2.86 -9.08
N ILE A 43 11.66 -3.30 -7.84
CA ILE A 43 11.13 -4.61 -7.49
C ILE A 43 9.90 -4.44 -6.59
N VAL A 44 8.78 -5.04 -6.99
CA VAL A 44 7.56 -5.08 -6.19
C VAL A 44 7.40 -6.49 -5.61
N VAL A 45 7.43 -6.62 -4.28
CA VAL A 45 7.34 -7.90 -3.58
C VAL A 45 5.95 -8.06 -2.98
N ILE A 46 5.11 -8.85 -3.64
CA ILE A 46 3.72 -9.09 -3.21
C ILE A 46 3.67 -10.05 -2.02
N THR A 47 4.58 -10.99 -1.99
CA THR A 47 4.62 -12.13 -1.05
C THR A 47 4.56 -11.69 0.41
N GLU A 48 3.63 -12.29 1.16
CA GLU A 48 3.49 -12.20 2.61
C GLU A 48 4.22 -13.37 3.30
N GLY A 49 4.61 -13.20 4.57
CA GLY A 49 5.18 -14.26 5.40
C GLY A 49 6.65 -14.60 5.11
N ILE A 50 7.37 -13.71 4.45
CA ILE A 50 8.82 -13.86 4.25
C ILE A 50 9.52 -13.73 5.61
N PRO A 51 10.50 -14.61 5.94
CA PRO A 51 11.29 -14.47 7.15
C PRO A 51 11.93 -13.09 7.29
N VAL A 52 11.91 -12.52 8.49
CA VAL A 52 12.44 -11.16 8.74
C VAL A 52 13.91 -11.04 8.33
N ALA A 53 14.74 -12.07 8.61
CA ALA A 53 16.14 -12.08 8.21
C ALA A 53 16.33 -12.02 6.69
N ASP A 54 15.51 -12.74 5.93
CA ASP A 54 15.53 -12.72 4.47
C ASP A 54 15.10 -11.37 3.91
N SER A 55 14.05 -10.78 4.50
CA SER A 55 13.58 -9.43 4.14
C SER A 55 14.64 -8.37 4.43
N ALA A 56 15.29 -8.43 5.59
CA ALA A 56 16.37 -7.51 5.95
C ALA A 56 17.56 -7.64 4.99
N TYR A 57 17.92 -8.86 4.62
CA TYR A 57 19.02 -9.14 3.69
C TYR A 57 18.80 -8.49 2.32
N PHE A 58 17.66 -8.78 1.67
CA PHE A 58 17.45 -8.26 0.32
C PHE A 58 17.17 -6.74 0.30
N VAL A 59 16.59 -6.18 1.36
CA VAL A 59 16.44 -4.71 1.47
C VAL A 59 17.79 -4.02 1.58
N GLU A 60 18.70 -4.56 2.41
CA GLU A 60 20.05 -4.03 2.54
C GLU A 60 20.83 -4.15 1.23
N LEU A 61 20.71 -5.28 0.53
CA LEU A 61 21.35 -5.49 -0.77
C LEU A 61 20.81 -4.48 -1.81
N ALA A 62 19.50 -4.29 -1.86
CA ALA A 62 18.85 -3.32 -2.76
C ALA A 62 19.33 -1.89 -2.50
N LEU A 63 19.43 -1.48 -1.24
CA LEU A 63 19.95 -0.16 -0.86
C LEU A 63 21.39 0.03 -1.36
N ARG A 64 22.25 -0.96 -1.19
CA ARG A 64 23.65 -0.91 -1.67
C ARG A 64 23.77 -0.83 -3.19
N LYS A 65 22.85 -1.46 -3.92
CA LYS A 65 22.81 -1.49 -5.39
C LYS A 65 21.99 -0.35 -5.99
N GLY A 66 21.37 0.51 -5.17
CA GLY A 66 20.51 1.60 -5.65
C GLY A 66 19.17 1.13 -6.24
N VAL A 67 18.74 -0.10 -5.93
CA VAL A 67 17.48 -0.69 -6.38
C VAL A 67 16.35 -0.29 -5.43
N ARG A 68 15.19 0.05 -5.95
CA ARG A 68 14.00 0.36 -5.15
C ARG A 68 13.15 -0.89 -4.95
N ILE A 69 12.75 -1.14 -3.69
CA ILE A 69 11.82 -2.20 -3.33
C ILE A 69 10.52 -1.59 -2.81
N VAL A 70 9.40 -2.12 -3.26
CA VAL A 70 8.05 -1.88 -2.73
C VAL A 70 7.53 -3.20 -2.15
N GLY A 71 7.14 -3.18 -0.88
CA GLY A 71 6.82 -4.40 -0.12
C GLY A 71 7.98 -4.78 0.82
N PRO A 72 8.07 -6.03 1.29
CA PRO A 72 7.16 -7.16 1.01
C PRO A 72 5.74 -6.95 1.58
N ASN A 73 4.87 -7.94 1.33
CA ASN A 73 3.47 -7.91 1.77
C ASN A 73 2.76 -6.62 1.32
N CYS A 74 2.66 -6.41 0.04
CA CYS A 74 1.98 -5.26 -0.56
C CYS A 74 1.11 -5.66 -1.75
N PRO A 75 0.08 -4.86 -2.09
CA PRO A 75 -0.75 -5.12 -3.27
C PRO A 75 -0.08 -4.70 -4.59
N GLY A 76 1.00 -3.94 -4.53
CA GLY A 76 1.71 -3.48 -5.71
C GLY A 76 1.69 -1.97 -5.91
N LEU A 77 1.97 -1.57 -7.13
CA LEU A 77 1.95 -0.19 -7.62
C LEU A 77 1.00 -0.04 -8.79
N LEU A 78 0.17 0.97 -8.76
CA LEU A 78 -0.69 1.35 -9.88
C LEU A 78 -0.39 2.78 -10.32
N THR A 79 -0.05 2.94 -11.59
CA THR A 79 0.09 4.24 -12.23
C THR A 79 -1.07 4.44 -13.20
N LEU A 80 -1.86 5.47 -12.97
CA LEU A 80 -2.94 5.84 -13.88
C LEU A 80 -2.40 6.56 -15.13
N PRO A 81 -3.05 6.40 -16.29
CA PRO A 81 -2.68 7.12 -17.51
C PRO A 81 -2.58 8.62 -17.26
N SER A 82 -1.53 9.28 -17.73
CA SER A 82 -1.37 10.74 -17.59
C SER A 82 -2.25 11.54 -18.55
N SER A 83 -2.68 10.94 -19.66
CA SER A 83 -3.60 11.48 -20.67
C SER A 83 -4.41 10.34 -21.27
N LYS A 84 -5.34 10.65 -22.20
CA LYS A 84 -6.14 9.63 -22.92
C LYS A 84 -5.26 8.69 -23.76
N ASP A 85 -4.13 9.17 -24.22
CA ASP A 85 -3.21 8.42 -25.10
C ASP A 85 -2.07 7.76 -24.31
N ALA A 86 -1.92 8.08 -23.03
CA ALA A 86 -0.92 7.46 -22.16
C ALA A 86 -1.40 6.11 -21.65
N LYS A 87 -0.49 5.16 -21.49
CA LYS A 87 -0.76 3.88 -20.84
C LYS A 87 -0.51 3.99 -19.34
N GLY A 88 -1.41 3.43 -18.54
CA GLY A 88 -1.15 3.15 -17.14
C GLY A 88 -0.29 1.89 -16.97
N CYS A 89 0.12 1.64 -15.74
CA CYS A 89 0.87 0.43 -15.39
C CYS A 89 0.38 -0.09 -14.05
N ASN A 90 0.08 -1.38 -13.97
CA ASN A 90 -0.24 -2.09 -12.74
C ASN A 90 0.84 -3.14 -12.48
N LEU A 91 1.69 -2.87 -11.50
CA LEU A 91 2.74 -3.78 -11.02
C LEU A 91 2.26 -4.46 -9.75
N GLY A 92 1.34 -5.41 -9.87
CA GLY A 92 0.82 -6.14 -8.72
C GLY A 92 -0.57 -6.73 -8.93
N ILE A 93 -1.37 -6.73 -7.87
CA ILE A 93 -2.70 -7.35 -7.79
C ILE A 93 -3.82 -6.32 -7.53
N ILE A 94 -3.55 -5.04 -7.74
CA ILE A 94 -4.57 -3.98 -7.56
C ILE A 94 -5.63 -4.15 -8.65
N PRO A 95 -6.93 -4.29 -8.30
CA PRO A 95 -7.99 -4.45 -9.29
C PRO A 95 -8.06 -3.26 -10.26
N ASP A 96 -8.24 -3.55 -11.53
CA ASP A 96 -8.41 -2.51 -12.55
C ASP A 96 -9.74 -1.75 -12.32
N GLY A 97 -9.70 -0.45 -12.57
CA GLY A 97 -10.88 0.41 -12.47
C GLY A 97 -11.30 0.81 -11.05
N ILE A 98 -10.62 0.31 -9.99
CA ILE A 98 -10.95 0.65 -8.60
C ILE A 98 -10.56 2.07 -8.23
N VAL A 99 -9.67 2.69 -9.00
CA VAL A 99 -9.19 4.06 -8.79
C VAL A 99 -9.32 4.89 -10.04
N SER A 100 -9.60 6.16 -9.86
CA SER A 100 -9.61 7.19 -10.88
C SER A 100 -8.76 8.38 -10.43
N ARG A 101 -8.41 9.31 -11.33
CA ARG A 101 -7.66 10.52 -10.95
C ARG A 101 -8.52 11.44 -10.11
N GLY A 102 -7.97 11.94 -9.01
CA GLY A 102 -8.65 12.91 -8.17
C GLY A 102 -7.79 13.47 -7.05
N PRO A 103 -8.38 14.27 -6.17
CA PRO A 103 -7.68 15.07 -5.18
C PRO A 103 -7.29 14.30 -3.91
N LEU A 104 -7.74 13.05 -3.74
CA LEU A 104 -7.55 12.31 -2.50
C LEU A 104 -6.28 11.46 -2.50
N GLY A 105 -5.58 11.44 -1.37
CA GLY A 105 -4.52 10.49 -1.06
C GLY A 105 -5.00 9.41 -0.09
N LEU A 106 -4.60 8.16 -0.30
CA LEU A 106 -4.89 7.05 0.62
C LEU A 106 -3.60 6.40 1.08
N VAL A 107 -3.50 6.21 2.40
CA VAL A 107 -2.42 5.49 3.05
C VAL A 107 -3.01 4.39 3.90
N SER A 108 -2.56 3.15 3.72
CA SER A 108 -3.10 2.00 4.42
C SER A 108 -2.02 1.00 4.79
N LYS A 109 -2.22 0.30 5.91
CA LYS A 109 -1.45 -0.89 6.30
C LYS A 109 -2.16 -2.20 5.97
N SER A 110 -3.30 -2.15 5.28
CA SER A 110 -4.11 -3.33 4.93
C SER A 110 -4.36 -3.37 3.43
N GLY A 111 -4.05 -4.49 2.78
CA GLY A 111 -4.31 -4.69 1.36
C GLY A 111 -5.81 -4.63 1.05
N THR A 112 -6.60 -5.53 1.60
CA THR A 112 -8.04 -5.68 1.31
C THR A 112 -8.86 -4.45 1.69
N LEU A 113 -8.63 -3.87 2.88
CA LEU A 113 -9.32 -2.66 3.33
C LEU A 113 -8.95 -1.44 2.48
N THR A 114 -7.74 -1.42 1.91
CA THR A 114 -7.33 -0.41 0.94
C THR A 114 -8.23 -0.41 -0.28
N TYR A 115 -8.48 -1.58 -0.87
CA TYR A 115 -9.36 -1.70 -2.04
C TYR A 115 -10.79 -1.28 -1.74
N GLN A 116 -11.33 -1.67 -0.59
CA GLN A 116 -12.67 -1.27 -0.20
C GLN A 116 -12.77 0.25 -0.04
N LEU A 117 -11.83 0.86 0.66
CA LEU A 117 -11.84 2.31 0.86
C LEU A 117 -11.60 3.08 -0.45
N MET A 118 -10.78 2.56 -1.35
CA MET A 118 -10.62 3.11 -2.70
C MET A 118 -11.93 3.12 -3.48
N GLY A 119 -12.70 2.02 -3.45
CA GLY A 119 -14.01 1.93 -4.08
C GLY A 119 -15.00 2.95 -3.49
N GLU A 120 -15.16 2.96 -2.18
CA GLU A 120 -16.05 3.90 -1.47
C GLU A 120 -15.71 5.37 -1.75
N LEU A 121 -14.41 5.71 -1.78
CA LEU A 121 -13.96 7.06 -2.12
C LEU A 121 -14.19 7.40 -3.59
N SER A 122 -14.03 6.45 -4.50
CA SER A 122 -14.31 6.65 -5.92
C SER A 122 -15.79 6.88 -6.18
N ASP A 123 -16.67 6.17 -5.47
CA ASP A 123 -18.14 6.31 -5.60
C ASP A 123 -18.64 7.69 -5.16
N ILE A 124 -17.98 8.35 -4.23
CA ILE A 124 -18.30 9.72 -3.81
C ILE A 124 -17.63 10.80 -4.68
N GLY A 125 -17.03 10.43 -5.82
CA GLY A 125 -16.33 11.34 -6.74
C GLY A 125 -14.93 11.74 -6.26
N GLY A 126 -14.43 11.09 -5.21
CA GLY A 126 -13.06 11.22 -4.75
C GLY A 126 -12.17 10.18 -5.41
N SER A 127 -11.06 10.58 -5.96
CA SER A 127 -10.08 9.67 -6.51
C SER A 127 -8.78 9.71 -5.71
N VAL A 128 -8.10 8.58 -5.64
CA VAL A 128 -7.06 8.34 -4.66
C VAL A 128 -5.66 8.35 -5.27
N LEU A 129 -4.77 9.17 -4.73
CA LEU A 129 -3.32 9.10 -4.97
C LEU A 129 -2.63 8.50 -3.74
N PHE A 130 -1.69 7.57 -3.94
CA PHE A 130 -1.04 6.80 -2.87
C PHE A 130 0.09 7.54 -2.13
N GLY A 131 0.23 7.38 -0.80
CA GLY A 131 1.31 7.98 -0.01
C GLY A 131 1.51 7.40 1.41
N ALA A 132 2.68 7.58 2.05
CA ALA A 132 3.11 6.93 3.30
C ALA A 132 2.80 7.71 4.60
N ALA A 133 2.36 6.99 5.66
CA ALA A 133 1.64 7.54 6.82
C ALA A 133 2.44 8.35 7.86
N LYS A 134 3.72 8.06 8.10
CA LYS A 134 4.45 8.70 9.23
C LYS A 134 4.86 10.14 8.94
N TRP A 135 5.11 10.44 7.69
CA TRP A 135 5.47 11.77 7.24
C TRP A 135 4.26 12.73 7.18
N ALA A 136 3.07 12.17 7.05
CA ALA A 136 1.84 12.94 6.84
C ALA A 136 1.46 13.81 8.05
N SER A 137 1.65 13.35 9.28
CA SER A 137 1.23 14.08 10.49
C SER A 137 2.03 15.36 10.76
N GLU A 138 3.27 15.43 10.27
CA GLU A 138 4.18 16.55 10.53
C GLU A 138 4.22 17.58 9.38
N HIS A 139 3.82 17.16 8.16
CA HIS A 139 4.05 17.95 6.94
C HIS A 139 2.81 18.14 6.05
N MET A 140 1.66 17.54 6.39
CA MET A 140 0.46 17.69 5.56
C MET A 140 -0.30 18.97 5.85
N THR A 141 -0.44 19.78 4.84
CA THR A 141 -1.32 20.97 4.84
C THR A 141 -2.76 20.64 4.41
N LYS A 142 -3.02 19.40 3.96
CA LYS A 142 -4.33 18.92 3.55
C LYS A 142 -5.04 18.23 4.70
N PRO A 143 -6.38 18.29 4.79
CA PRO A 143 -7.12 17.60 5.82
C PRO A 143 -6.96 16.09 5.73
N VAL A 144 -6.92 15.45 6.88
CA VAL A 144 -6.78 14.00 7.01
C VAL A 144 -8.05 13.43 7.63
N VAL A 145 -8.55 12.34 7.06
CA VAL A 145 -9.59 11.49 7.64
C VAL A 145 -9.00 10.09 7.80
N ALA A 146 -9.24 9.45 8.93
CA ALA A 146 -8.70 8.14 9.20
C ALA A 146 -9.80 7.06 9.29
N TYR A 147 -9.43 5.84 8.95
CA TYR A 147 -10.19 4.62 9.20
C TYR A 147 -9.36 3.66 10.04
N ILE A 148 -9.95 3.12 11.08
CA ILE A 148 -9.33 2.11 11.93
C ILE A 148 -10.26 0.90 11.98
N ALA A 149 -9.75 -0.26 11.54
CA ALA A 149 -10.47 -1.52 11.67
C ALA A 149 -10.32 -2.09 13.09
N GLY A 150 -11.27 -2.93 13.51
CA GLY A 150 -11.16 -3.70 14.74
C GLY A 150 -12.02 -3.21 15.92
N PHE A 151 -12.92 -2.23 15.72
CA PHE A 151 -13.87 -1.81 16.77
C PHE A 151 -14.82 -2.93 17.25
N THR A 152 -15.07 -3.93 16.39
CA THR A 152 -15.93 -5.09 16.70
C THR A 152 -15.14 -6.33 17.11
N ALA A 153 -13.82 -6.22 17.24
CA ALA A 153 -12.98 -7.34 17.64
C ALA A 153 -13.26 -7.68 19.13
N PRO A 154 -13.48 -8.97 19.49
CA PRO A 154 -13.61 -9.38 20.88
C PRO A 154 -12.33 -9.07 21.66
N GLU A 155 -12.49 -8.66 22.92
CA GLU A 155 -11.36 -8.42 23.82
C GLU A 155 -10.45 -9.65 23.94
N GLY A 156 -9.14 -9.45 23.91
CA GLY A 156 -8.13 -10.49 24.10
C GLY A 156 -7.88 -11.38 22.88
N LYS A 157 -8.54 -11.15 21.74
CA LYS A 157 -8.24 -11.91 20.51
C LYS A 157 -7.33 -11.11 19.57
N GLN A 158 -6.23 -11.72 19.16
CA GLN A 158 -5.44 -11.26 18.03
C GLN A 158 -6.25 -11.49 16.75
N MET A 159 -6.62 -10.42 16.07
CA MET A 159 -7.10 -10.51 14.70
C MET A 159 -5.87 -10.75 13.82
N GLY A 160 -5.91 -11.78 12.97
CA GLY A 160 -4.78 -12.31 12.21
C GLY A 160 -4.16 -11.38 11.16
N HIS A 161 -3.93 -10.11 11.52
CA HIS A 161 -3.31 -9.10 10.65
C HIS A 161 -2.11 -8.46 11.37
N ALA A 162 -0.95 -8.39 10.71
CA ALA A 162 0.28 -7.85 11.26
C ALA A 162 0.16 -6.41 11.80
N GLY A 163 -0.79 -5.63 11.29
CA GLY A 163 -1.09 -4.27 11.77
C GLY A 163 -2.04 -4.19 12.96
N ALA A 164 -2.61 -5.32 13.43
CA ALA A 164 -3.62 -5.38 14.49
C ALA A 164 -3.07 -5.98 15.79
N ILE A 165 -1.79 -5.81 16.06
CA ILE A 165 -1.15 -6.31 17.29
C ILE A 165 -1.54 -5.37 18.44
N VAL A 166 -2.29 -5.90 19.41
CA VAL A 166 -2.55 -5.26 20.70
C VAL A 166 -1.55 -5.84 21.70
N SER A 167 -0.58 -5.06 22.15
CA SER A 167 0.39 -5.46 23.16
C SER A 167 0.11 -4.76 24.50
N GLY A 168 -0.06 -5.52 25.56
CA GLY A 168 -0.13 -4.97 26.93
C GLY A 168 -1.31 -4.03 27.18
N GLY A 169 -2.46 -4.25 26.55
CA GLY A 169 -3.66 -3.44 26.76
C GLY A 169 -3.63 -2.05 26.11
N LYS A 170 -2.61 -1.75 25.31
CA LYS A 170 -2.50 -0.50 24.55
C LYS A 170 -2.57 -0.78 23.04
N GLY A 171 -3.06 0.18 22.27
CA GLY A 171 -3.13 0.09 20.81
C GLY A 171 -4.42 -0.56 20.30
N THR A 172 -5.49 -0.53 21.09
CA THR A 172 -6.83 -0.91 20.63
C THR A 172 -7.31 0.02 19.50
N ALA A 173 -8.35 -0.37 18.78
CA ALA A 173 -8.98 0.50 17.78
C ALA A 173 -9.49 1.80 18.43
N GLN A 174 -9.98 1.73 19.64
CA GLN A 174 -10.46 2.87 20.41
C GLN A 174 -9.31 3.81 20.78
N ASP A 175 -8.21 3.30 21.34
CA ASP A 175 -7.04 4.12 21.70
C ASP A 175 -6.47 4.86 20.48
N LYS A 176 -6.41 4.16 19.33
CA LYS A 176 -5.94 4.77 18.08
C LYS A 176 -6.88 5.87 17.60
N LYS A 177 -8.20 5.65 17.73
CA LYS A 177 -9.20 6.64 17.37
C LYS A 177 -9.04 7.89 18.24
N GLU A 178 -8.99 7.74 19.56
CA GLU A 178 -8.85 8.85 20.51
C GLU A 178 -7.56 9.64 20.26
N ALA A 179 -6.45 8.95 20.01
CA ALA A 179 -5.17 9.60 19.69
C ALA A 179 -5.21 10.42 18.39
N LEU A 180 -5.94 9.96 17.38
CA LEU A 180 -6.11 10.69 16.12
C LEU A 180 -7.06 11.87 16.29
N GLU A 181 -8.17 11.67 16.99
CA GLU A 181 -9.15 12.75 17.25
C GLU A 181 -8.57 13.86 18.13
N ALA A 182 -7.68 13.52 19.07
CA ALA A 182 -6.97 14.49 19.89
C ALA A 182 -6.08 15.47 19.08
N VAL A 183 -5.65 15.08 17.89
CA VAL A 183 -4.89 15.93 16.95
C VAL A 183 -5.74 16.46 15.80
N GLY A 184 -7.07 16.40 15.91
CA GLY A 184 -8.02 16.96 14.95
C GLY A 184 -8.31 16.09 13.74
N ILE A 185 -7.86 14.82 13.72
CA ILE A 185 -8.13 13.89 12.64
C ILE A 185 -9.45 13.16 12.90
N ARG A 186 -10.45 13.35 12.05
CA ARG A 186 -11.72 12.64 12.13
C ARG A 186 -11.56 11.18 11.76
N VAL A 187 -12.21 10.27 12.51
CA VAL A 187 -12.06 8.82 12.35
C VAL A 187 -13.40 8.16 12.05
N GLY A 188 -13.50 7.49 10.90
CA GLY A 188 -14.61 6.63 10.56
C GLY A 188 -14.49 5.24 11.19
N ARG A 189 -15.62 4.65 11.60
CA ARG A 189 -15.70 3.28 12.14
C ARG A 189 -15.90 2.22 11.06
N THR A 190 -16.32 2.65 9.88
CA THR A 190 -16.49 1.81 8.69
C THR A 190 -15.88 2.51 7.49
N PRO A 191 -15.53 1.80 6.41
CA PRO A 191 -15.07 2.41 5.17
C PRO A 191 -16.07 3.43 4.62
N GLY A 192 -17.37 3.09 4.55
CA GLY A 192 -18.43 3.99 4.09
C GLY A 192 -18.54 5.26 4.94
N GLN A 193 -18.52 5.14 6.29
CA GLN A 193 -18.50 6.32 7.16
C GLN A 193 -17.26 7.20 6.92
N THR A 194 -16.12 6.59 6.70
CA THR A 194 -14.87 7.32 6.40
C THR A 194 -14.99 8.09 5.09
N ALA A 195 -15.59 7.48 4.07
CA ALA A 195 -15.85 8.13 2.79
C ALA A 195 -16.83 9.32 2.96
N GLU A 196 -17.90 9.17 3.74
CA GLU A 196 -18.84 10.26 4.04
C GLU A 196 -18.15 11.43 4.75
N ILE A 197 -17.35 11.14 5.78
CA ILE A 197 -16.56 12.17 6.47
C ILE A 197 -15.65 12.91 5.48
N MET A 198 -14.97 12.19 4.58
CA MET A 198 -14.11 12.80 3.57
C MET A 198 -14.92 13.68 2.59
N ARG A 199 -16.12 13.24 2.19
CA ARG A 199 -17.01 14.04 1.34
C ARG A 199 -17.39 15.37 2.01
N GLU A 200 -17.72 15.35 3.30
CA GLU A 200 -18.01 16.58 4.08
C GLU A 200 -16.79 17.51 4.12
N VAL A 201 -15.61 16.96 4.36
CA VAL A 201 -14.35 17.71 4.38
C VAL A 201 -14.07 18.36 3.03
N LEU A 202 -14.24 17.63 1.92
CA LEU A 202 -14.08 18.18 0.57
C LEU A 202 -15.09 19.29 0.28
N ALA A 203 -16.35 19.11 0.66
CA ALA A 203 -17.40 20.12 0.47
C ALA A 203 -17.09 21.41 1.25
N SER A 204 -16.50 21.30 2.44
CA SER A 204 -16.12 22.47 3.24
C SER A 204 -14.90 23.24 2.72
N GLN A 205 -14.11 22.65 1.81
CA GLN A 205 -12.92 23.27 1.21
C GLN A 205 -13.19 23.84 -0.20
N SER A 206 -14.36 23.57 -0.76
CA SER A 206 -14.75 24.04 -2.10
C SER A 206 -15.37 25.45 -2.07
N LEU A 207 -15.03 26.23 -1.06
CA LEU A 207 -15.45 27.63 -0.89
C LEU A 207 -14.28 28.58 -1.20
#